data_549f3358d2d6acfaf43b8938f4de2723
#
_entry.id   549f3358d2d6acfaf43b8938f4de2723
#
_cell.length_a   1.000
_cell.length_b   1.000
_cell.length_c   1.000
_cell.angle_alpha   90.00
_cell.angle_beta   90.00
_cell.angle_gamma   90.00
#
_symmetry.space_group_name_H-M   'P 1'
#
loop_
_entity.id
_entity.type
_entity.pdbx_description
1 polymer ?
#
loop_
_entity_poly.entity_id
_entity_poly.type
_entity_poly.pdbx_seq_one_letter_code
_entity_poly.pdbx_strand_id
1 'polypeptide(L)'
;FHTVGALKTNHIRYPYGTKMNVCEFAGKLIEANAGTLSPRDRERANVLRLPIGGNLNGIENAVVLLSYPAKSFGKEKALRAFISTNAALSDEEILDLYVVRWEIEVYFRDCKMKLAVDKYQIRSANGIKHFWLIASLAYMIACFESKRYNFSEGYHLLSQMIRREQISFVFDYAQNGGDKSALLENIA
;
A
#
# COMPACT_ATOMS: atom_id res chain seq x y z
N PHE A 1 8.41 -2.58 -20.47
CA PHE A 1 7.98 -2.66 -19.06
C PHE A 1 6.48 -2.91 -19.02
N HIS A 2 6.02 -3.80 -18.12
CA HIS A 2 4.61 -4.04 -17.86
C HIS A 2 4.20 -3.38 -16.55
N THR A 3 2.96 -2.92 -16.49
CA THR A 3 2.42 -2.19 -15.34
C THR A 3 1.09 -2.79 -14.90
N VAL A 4 0.92 -2.94 -13.59
CA VAL A 4 -0.37 -3.26 -12.96
C VAL A 4 -0.77 -2.09 -12.08
N GLY A 5 -2.02 -1.63 -12.18
CA GLY A 5 -2.50 -0.48 -11.43
C GLY A 5 -4.00 -0.49 -11.19
N ALA A 6 -4.45 0.39 -10.28
CA ALA A 6 -5.89 0.66 -10.11
C ALA A 6 -6.40 1.59 -11.21
N LEU A 7 -7.58 1.32 -11.69
CA LEU A 7 -8.31 2.16 -12.63
C LEU A 7 -9.46 2.85 -11.88
N LYS A 8 -9.58 4.18 -12.04
CA LYS A 8 -10.71 4.90 -11.46
C LYS A 8 -12.01 4.47 -12.13
N THR A 9 -13.01 4.10 -11.36
CA THR A 9 -14.28 3.57 -11.85
C THR A 9 -15.15 4.60 -12.56
N ASN A 10 -14.96 5.88 -12.26
CA ASN A 10 -15.61 7.00 -12.95
C ASN A 10 -14.88 7.44 -14.23
N HIS A 11 -13.79 6.79 -14.61
CA HIS A 11 -13.05 7.14 -15.81
C HIS A 11 -13.88 6.79 -17.07
N ILE A 12 -13.96 7.73 -18.00
CA ILE A 12 -14.68 7.54 -19.26
C ILE A 12 -13.84 6.67 -20.18
N ARG A 13 -14.50 5.70 -20.82
CA ARG A 13 -13.95 4.76 -21.80
C ARG A 13 -14.84 4.71 -23.02
N TYR A 14 -14.36 4.12 -24.09
CA TYR A 14 -15.10 3.92 -25.32
C TYR A 14 -15.12 2.43 -25.72
N PRO A 15 -15.65 1.54 -24.85
CA PRO A 15 -15.76 0.14 -25.23
C PRO A 15 -16.70 0.01 -26.44
N TYR A 16 -16.21 -0.66 -27.46
CA TYR A 16 -16.94 -0.83 -28.74
C TYR A 16 -17.40 0.50 -29.35
N GLY A 17 -16.63 1.58 -29.17
CA GLY A 17 -16.95 2.90 -29.71
C GLY A 17 -18.00 3.71 -28.94
N THR A 18 -18.58 3.16 -27.89
CA THR A 18 -19.61 3.84 -27.09
C THR A 18 -18.98 4.48 -25.85
N LYS A 19 -19.24 5.78 -25.65
CA LYS A 19 -18.76 6.52 -24.46
C LYS A 19 -19.51 6.06 -23.21
N MET A 20 -18.80 5.50 -22.25
CA MET A 20 -19.34 5.15 -20.93
C MET A 20 -18.24 5.12 -19.87
N ASN A 21 -18.62 5.23 -18.60
CA ASN A 21 -17.67 5.05 -17.50
C ASN A 21 -17.51 3.54 -17.16
N VAL A 22 -16.52 3.22 -16.34
CA VAL A 22 -16.23 1.82 -15.97
C VAL A 22 -17.37 1.18 -15.19
N CYS A 23 -18.09 1.95 -14.35
CA CYS A 23 -19.25 1.44 -13.61
C CYS A 23 -20.42 1.09 -14.53
N GLU A 24 -20.76 1.97 -15.48
CA GLU A 24 -21.82 1.73 -16.47
C GLU A 24 -21.48 0.52 -17.34
N PHE A 25 -20.21 0.38 -17.72
CA PHE A 25 -19.75 -0.76 -18.50
C PHE A 25 -19.85 -2.05 -17.72
N ALA A 26 -19.44 -2.05 -16.45
CA ALA A 26 -19.56 -3.21 -15.55
C ALA A 26 -21.04 -3.63 -15.38
N GLY A 27 -21.96 -2.68 -15.21
CA GLY A 27 -23.38 -2.94 -15.11
C GLY A 27 -23.93 -3.66 -16.37
N LYS A 28 -23.60 -3.15 -17.56
CA LYS A 28 -24.00 -3.78 -18.82
C LYS A 28 -23.44 -5.17 -19.02
N LEU A 29 -22.22 -5.43 -18.58
CA LEU A 29 -21.63 -6.77 -18.66
C LEU A 29 -22.32 -7.77 -17.74
N ILE A 30 -22.69 -7.33 -16.53
CA ILE A 30 -23.44 -8.17 -15.59
C ILE A 30 -24.82 -8.49 -16.15
N GLU A 31 -25.53 -7.48 -16.67
CA GLU A 31 -26.86 -7.65 -17.30
C GLU A 31 -26.81 -8.60 -18.51
N ALA A 32 -25.76 -8.51 -19.32
CA ALA A 32 -25.58 -9.34 -20.50
C ALA A 32 -25.06 -10.76 -20.17
N ASN A 33 -24.79 -11.09 -18.90
CA ASN A 33 -24.04 -12.30 -18.50
C ASN A 33 -22.73 -12.48 -19.31
N ALA A 34 -22.19 -11.38 -19.83
CA ALA A 34 -21.03 -11.36 -20.70
C ALA A 34 -19.77 -11.16 -19.84
N GLY A 35 -19.27 -12.24 -19.28
CA GLY A 35 -18.00 -12.22 -18.55
C GLY A 35 -17.75 -13.55 -17.88
N THR A 36 -16.50 -13.97 -17.86
CA THR A 36 -16.09 -15.14 -17.09
C THR A 36 -15.99 -14.71 -15.64
N LEU A 37 -16.92 -15.15 -14.80
CA LEU A 37 -16.81 -15.04 -13.36
C LEU A 37 -15.74 -16.03 -12.92
N SER A 38 -14.60 -15.54 -12.53
CA SER A 38 -13.57 -16.34 -11.84
C SER A 38 -13.78 -16.20 -10.34
N PRO A 39 -14.29 -17.22 -9.63
CA PRO A 39 -14.31 -17.19 -8.18
C PRO A 39 -12.87 -17.31 -7.71
N ARG A 40 -12.37 -16.30 -7.02
CA ARG A 40 -11.08 -16.39 -6.36
C ARG A 40 -11.21 -17.37 -5.19
N ASP A 41 -10.28 -18.32 -5.04
CA ASP A 41 -10.24 -19.39 -4.05
C ASP A 41 -10.38 -18.97 -2.58
N ARG A 42 -10.48 -17.70 -2.29
CA ARG A 42 -10.69 -17.16 -0.94
C ARG A 42 -12.10 -16.63 -0.71
N GLU A 43 -13.11 -17.08 -1.40
CA GLU A 43 -14.54 -16.75 -1.17
C GLU A 43 -14.88 -15.24 -1.03
N ARG A 44 -13.97 -14.32 -1.41
CA ARG A 44 -14.09 -12.91 -1.06
C ARG A 44 -14.38 -11.96 -2.22
N ALA A 45 -14.18 -12.38 -3.46
CA ALA A 45 -14.40 -11.51 -4.60
C ALA A 45 -14.83 -12.27 -5.86
N ASN A 46 -15.77 -11.69 -6.60
CA ASN A 46 -16.11 -12.09 -7.97
C ASN A 46 -15.33 -11.17 -8.92
N VAL A 47 -14.63 -11.76 -9.87
CA VAL A 47 -13.79 -11.02 -10.83
C VAL A 47 -14.29 -11.25 -12.23
N LEU A 48 -14.50 -10.17 -12.98
CA LEU A 48 -14.83 -10.16 -14.39
C LEU A 48 -13.58 -9.74 -15.18
N ARG A 49 -13.06 -10.63 -16.02
CA ARG A 49 -11.95 -10.33 -16.91
C ARG A 49 -12.45 -9.77 -18.23
N LEU A 50 -11.90 -8.64 -18.62
CA LEU A 50 -12.15 -8.01 -19.88
C LEU A 50 -10.83 -7.85 -20.65
N PRO A 51 -10.58 -8.70 -21.67
CA PRO A 51 -9.55 -8.40 -22.64
C PRO A 51 -10.00 -7.19 -23.43
N ILE A 52 -9.34 -6.06 -23.27
CA ILE A 52 -9.58 -4.90 -24.10
C ILE A 52 -8.65 -5.02 -25.31
N GLY A 53 -9.14 -5.68 -26.36
CA GLY A 53 -8.53 -5.60 -27.69
C GLY A 53 -8.82 -4.22 -28.25
N GLY A 54 -7.84 -3.30 -28.10
CA GLY A 54 -7.95 -1.94 -28.59
C GLY A 54 -7.09 -0.95 -27.78
N ASN A 55 -6.98 0.26 -28.29
CA ASN A 55 -6.17 1.32 -27.68
C ASN A 55 -6.93 1.93 -26.49
N LEU A 56 -6.49 1.64 -25.26
CA LEU A 56 -7.00 2.28 -24.06
C LEU A 56 -6.18 3.54 -23.78
N ASN A 57 -6.51 4.66 -24.42
CA ASN A 57 -5.80 5.94 -24.28
C ASN A 57 -4.26 5.81 -24.50
N GLY A 58 -3.84 5.13 -25.58
CA GLY A 58 -2.44 4.92 -25.91
C GLY A 58 -1.82 3.65 -25.29
N ILE A 59 -2.60 2.83 -24.57
CA ILE A 59 -2.16 1.53 -24.08
C ILE A 59 -2.76 0.45 -24.96
N GLU A 60 -1.90 -0.22 -25.72
CA GLU A 60 -2.28 -1.36 -26.56
C GLU A 60 -2.28 -2.66 -25.73
N ASN A 61 -3.23 -3.56 -26.07
CA ASN A 61 -3.33 -4.90 -25.43
C ASN A 61 -3.44 -4.91 -23.90
N ALA A 62 -4.21 -3.97 -23.33
CA ALA A 62 -4.47 -3.96 -21.90
C ALA A 62 -5.56 -4.96 -21.50
N VAL A 63 -5.44 -5.50 -20.30
CA VAL A 63 -6.49 -6.27 -19.62
C VAL A 63 -7.04 -5.42 -18.48
N VAL A 64 -8.36 -5.35 -18.38
CA VAL A 64 -9.04 -4.74 -17.24
C VAL A 64 -9.76 -5.83 -16.45
N LEU A 65 -9.50 -5.86 -15.15
CA LEU A 65 -10.22 -6.70 -14.20
C LEU A 65 -11.21 -5.83 -13.42
N LEU A 66 -12.46 -6.26 -13.39
CA LEU A 66 -13.51 -5.68 -12.57
C LEU A 66 -13.76 -6.61 -11.39
N SER A 67 -13.51 -6.14 -10.18
CA SER A 67 -13.61 -6.95 -8.97
C SER A 67 -14.69 -6.40 -8.06
N TYR A 68 -15.52 -7.31 -7.54
CA TYR A 68 -16.54 -7.01 -6.53
C TYR A 68 -16.33 -7.92 -5.33
N PRO A 69 -16.47 -7.43 -4.09
CA PRO A 69 -16.62 -8.31 -2.94
C PRO A 69 -17.85 -9.21 -3.12
N ALA A 70 -17.74 -10.49 -2.77
CA ALA A 70 -18.82 -11.47 -3.00
C ALA A 70 -20.18 -11.02 -2.44
N LYS A 71 -20.19 -10.42 -1.24
CA LYS A 71 -21.40 -9.88 -0.58
C LYS A 71 -21.98 -8.61 -1.23
N SER A 72 -21.24 -7.99 -2.14
CA SER A 72 -21.60 -6.69 -2.74
C SER A 72 -21.51 -6.72 -4.28
N PHE A 73 -21.67 -7.90 -4.87
CA PHE A 73 -21.64 -8.08 -6.31
C PHE A 73 -22.70 -7.19 -6.99
N GLY A 74 -22.29 -6.50 -8.05
CA GLY A 74 -23.17 -5.60 -8.81
C GLY A 74 -23.41 -4.22 -8.17
N LYS A 75 -22.97 -3.98 -6.92
CA LYS A 75 -23.12 -2.66 -6.31
C LYS A 75 -22.04 -1.70 -6.83
N GLU A 76 -22.45 -0.61 -7.45
CA GLU A 76 -21.57 0.38 -8.08
C GLU A 76 -20.44 0.87 -7.15
N LYS A 77 -20.75 1.22 -5.91
CA LYS A 77 -19.78 1.70 -4.92
C LYS A 77 -18.77 0.65 -4.46
N ALA A 78 -19.05 -0.63 -4.71
CA ALA A 78 -18.19 -1.74 -4.33
C ALA A 78 -17.25 -2.17 -5.46
N LEU A 79 -17.46 -1.66 -6.68
CA LEU A 79 -16.62 -1.98 -7.83
C LEU A 79 -15.20 -1.46 -7.64
N ARG A 80 -14.24 -2.35 -7.89
CA ARG A 80 -12.83 -2.01 -8.05
C ARG A 80 -12.38 -2.45 -9.43
N ALA A 81 -11.64 -1.60 -10.12
CA ALA A 81 -11.13 -1.89 -11.44
C ALA A 81 -9.60 -1.85 -11.41
N PHE A 82 -8.98 -2.82 -12.04
CA PHE A 82 -7.54 -2.94 -12.18
C PHE A 82 -7.18 -3.04 -13.65
N ILE A 83 -6.02 -2.55 -14.01
CA ILE A 83 -5.50 -2.61 -15.37
C ILE A 83 -4.12 -3.28 -15.37
N SER A 84 -3.89 -4.16 -16.33
CA SER A 84 -2.58 -4.71 -16.63
C SER A 84 -2.23 -4.44 -18.10
N THR A 85 -1.01 -4.00 -18.35
CA THR A 85 -0.45 -3.89 -19.72
C THR A 85 0.15 -5.20 -20.21
N ASN A 86 0.16 -6.24 -19.40
CA ASN A 86 0.52 -7.58 -19.78
C ASN A 86 -0.73 -8.46 -19.85
N ALA A 87 -1.16 -8.77 -21.06
CA ALA A 87 -2.35 -9.59 -21.30
C ALA A 87 -2.12 -11.10 -21.00
N ALA A 88 -0.86 -11.53 -20.87
CA ALA A 88 -0.52 -12.92 -20.58
C ALA A 88 -0.70 -13.30 -19.10
N LEU A 89 -0.78 -12.30 -18.20
CA LEU A 89 -1.00 -12.55 -16.77
C LEU A 89 -2.40 -13.10 -16.52
N SER A 90 -2.50 -14.05 -15.62
CA SER A 90 -3.77 -14.52 -15.07
C SER A 90 -4.42 -13.46 -14.17
N ASP A 91 -5.70 -13.63 -13.86
CA ASP A 91 -6.45 -12.72 -12.98
C ASP A 91 -5.85 -12.69 -11.58
N GLU A 92 -5.41 -13.85 -11.09
CA GLU A 92 -4.77 -13.99 -9.78
C GLU A 92 -3.42 -13.27 -9.73
N GLU A 93 -2.58 -13.47 -10.73
CA GLU A 93 -1.28 -12.79 -10.82
C GLU A 93 -1.43 -11.27 -10.84
N ILE A 94 -2.41 -10.74 -11.59
CA ILE A 94 -2.67 -9.30 -11.63
C ILE A 94 -3.10 -8.78 -10.25
N LEU A 95 -3.97 -9.50 -9.55
CA LEU A 95 -4.43 -9.11 -8.23
C LEU A 95 -3.33 -9.22 -7.17
N ASP A 96 -2.50 -10.25 -7.25
CA ASP A 96 -1.38 -10.44 -6.31
C ASP A 96 -0.31 -9.37 -6.51
N LEU A 97 0.04 -9.04 -7.74
CA LEU A 97 0.94 -7.92 -8.04
C LEU A 97 0.38 -6.59 -7.54
N TYR A 98 -0.95 -6.39 -7.62
CA TYR A 98 -1.58 -5.19 -7.09
C TYR A 98 -1.55 -5.15 -5.55
N VAL A 99 -1.70 -6.29 -4.88
CA VAL A 99 -1.60 -6.38 -3.40
C VAL A 99 -0.19 -6.02 -2.93
N VAL A 100 0.85 -6.51 -3.62
CA VAL A 100 2.25 -6.13 -3.30
C VAL A 100 2.46 -4.61 -3.41
N ARG A 101 1.82 -3.96 -4.37
CA ARG A 101 1.86 -2.50 -4.48
C ARG A 101 1.28 -1.79 -3.24
N TRP A 102 0.25 -2.36 -2.63
CA TRP A 102 -0.34 -1.81 -1.41
C TRP A 102 0.64 -1.78 -0.24
N GLU A 103 1.52 -2.78 -0.13
CA GLU A 103 2.58 -2.82 0.88
C GLU A 103 3.51 -1.61 0.79
N ILE A 104 3.80 -1.15 -0.43
CA ILE A 104 4.61 0.06 -0.66
C ILE A 104 3.90 1.30 -0.11
N GLU A 105 2.59 1.43 -0.33
CA GLU A 105 1.81 2.55 0.19
C GLU A 105 1.74 2.52 1.73
N VAL A 106 1.59 1.34 2.32
CA VAL A 106 1.64 1.13 3.78
C VAL A 106 2.99 1.55 4.33
N TYR A 107 4.08 1.09 3.72
CA TYR A 107 5.45 1.46 4.10
C TYR A 107 5.63 2.98 4.14
N PHE A 108 5.31 3.70 3.05
CA PHE A 108 5.45 5.16 3.00
C PHE A 108 4.56 5.87 4.01
N ARG A 109 3.34 5.41 4.23
CA ARG A 109 2.43 5.94 5.24
C ARG A 109 3.02 5.80 6.64
N ASP A 110 3.50 4.62 6.99
CA ASP A 110 4.05 4.32 8.29
C ASP A 110 5.35 5.09 8.55
N CYS A 111 6.22 5.21 7.54
CA CYS A 111 7.41 6.04 7.60
C CYS A 111 7.08 7.52 7.85
N LYS A 112 6.05 8.06 7.19
CA LYS A 112 5.61 9.43 7.42
C LYS A 112 5.03 9.63 8.82
N MET A 113 4.19 8.72 9.27
CA MET A 113 3.48 8.85 10.53
C MET A 113 4.37 8.64 11.77
N LYS A 114 5.33 7.71 11.69
CA LYS A 114 6.11 7.29 12.87
C LYS A 114 7.59 7.63 12.80
N LEU A 115 8.17 7.71 11.59
CA LEU A 115 9.57 8.08 11.40
C LEU A 115 9.75 9.52 10.90
N ALA A 116 8.66 10.26 10.73
CA ALA A 116 8.63 11.67 10.31
C ALA A 116 9.45 11.95 9.04
N VAL A 117 9.46 11.01 8.10
CA VAL A 117 10.30 11.12 6.89
C VAL A 117 9.88 12.23 5.92
N ASP A 118 8.75 12.86 6.14
CA ASP A 118 8.28 14.06 5.41
C ASP A 118 8.61 15.38 6.12
N LYS A 119 9.20 15.35 7.33
CA LYS A 119 9.49 16.51 8.14
C LYS A 119 10.98 16.90 8.18
N TYR A 120 11.84 16.18 7.46
CA TYR A 120 13.25 16.50 7.43
C TYR A 120 13.54 17.81 6.71
N GLN A 121 14.55 18.54 7.19
CA GLN A 121 15.00 19.82 6.60
C GLN A 121 16.33 19.68 5.81
N ILE A 122 16.68 18.48 5.40
CA ILE A 122 17.90 18.16 4.68
C ILE A 122 17.77 18.66 3.23
N ARG A 123 18.72 19.48 2.78
CA ARG A 123 18.69 20.06 1.42
C ARG A 123 19.63 19.35 0.44
N SER A 124 20.63 18.61 0.90
CA SER A 124 21.56 17.91 0.02
C SER A 124 20.97 16.57 -0.47
N ALA A 125 21.14 16.27 -1.75
CA ALA A 125 20.65 15.02 -2.34
C ALA A 125 21.25 13.77 -1.65
N ASN A 126 22.52 13.81 -1.29
CA ASN A 126 23.17 12.73 -0.56
C ASN A 126 22.63 12.60 0.88
N GLY A 127 22.42 13.69 1.57
CA GLY A 127 21.80 13.69 2.89
C GLY A 127 20.39 13.07 2.86
N ILE A 128 19.57 13.41 1.87
CA ILE A 128 18.25 12.81 1.68
C ILE A 128 18.34 11.30 1.46
N LYS A 129 19.28 10.84 0.63
CA LYS A 129 19.48 9.41 0.38
C LYS A 129 19.89 8.67 1.66
N HIS A 130 20.82 9.21 2.44
CA HIS A 130 21.25 8.61 3.70
C HIS A 130 20.11 8.59 4.72
N PHE A 131 19.35 9.67 4.82
CA PHE A 131 18.20 9.73 5.71
C PHE A 131 17.15 8.66 5.38
N TRP A 132 16.80 8.47 4.10
CA TRP A 132 15.91 7.41 3.67
C TRP A 132 16.46 6.02 3.93
N LEU A 133 17.76 5.83 3.77
CA LEU A 133 18.42 4.55 4.09
C LEU A 133 18.28 4.22 5.58
N ILE A 134 18.58 5.20 6.45
CA ILE A 134 18.44 5.05 7.91
C ILE A 134 16.98 4.80 8.31
N ALA A 135 16.03 5.54 7.73
CA ALA A 135 14.61 5.34 7.97
C ALA A 135 14.14 3.93 7.54
N SER A 136 14.63 3.45 6.39
CA SER A 136 14.35 2.08 5.93
C SER A 136 14.92 1.02 6.85
N LEU A 137 16.15 1.23 7.36
CA LEU A 137 16.77 0.34 8.33
C LEU A 137 15.99 0.31 9.64
N ALA A 138 15.59 1.47 10.15
CA ALA A 138 14.75 1.57 11.35
C ALA A 138 13.40 0.87 11.18
N TYR A 139 12.78 1.00 10.00
CA TYR A 139 11.56 0.27 9.66
C TYR A 139 11.78 -1.25 9.70
N MET A 140 12.85 -1.73 9.09
CA MET A 140 13.18 -3.16 9.08
C MET A 140 13.43 -3.70 10.50
N ILE A 141 14.20 -2.99 11.31
CA ILE A 141 14.46 -3.38 12.71
C ILE A 141 13.14 -3.49 13.48
N ALA A 142 12.24 -2.50 13.34
CA ALA A 142 10.93 -2.56 13.96
C ALA A 142 10.11 -3.75 13.49
N CYS A 143 10.12 -4.07 12.19
CA CYS A 143 9.44 -5.25 11.68
C CYS A 143 10.00 -6.54 12.28
N PHE A 144 11.31 -6.67 12.41
CA PHE A 144 11.95 -7.87 12.99
C PHE A 144 11.67 -8.05 14.48
N GLU A 145 11.49 -6.94 15.23
CA GLU A 145 11.17 -6.99 16.65
C GLU A 145 9.76 -7.52 16.92
N SER A 146 8.86 -7.39 15.94
CA SER A 146 7.52 -7.96 16.00
C SER A 146 7.51 -9.43 15.55
N LYS A 147 6.86 -10.30 16.33
CA LYS A 147 6.69 -11.73 15.99
C LYS A 147 5.94 -11.95 14.65
N ARG A 148 5.22 -10.95 14.16
CA ARG A 148 4.42 -10.99 12.94
C ARG A 148 4.99 -10.12 11.82
N TYR A 149 6.20 -9.65 11.95
CA TYR A 149 6.82 -8.70 11.04
C TYR A 149 5.95 -7.43 10.80
N ASN A 150 5.24 -7.01 11.84
CA ASN A 150 4.35 -5.84 11.80
C ASN A 150 5.08 -4.61 12.32
N PHE A 151 5.28 -3.62 11.45
CA PHE A 151 6.00 -2.40 11.81
C PHE A 151 5.38 -1.66 13.01
N SER A 152 4.05 -1.54 13.06
CA SER A 152 3.38 -0.80 14.12
C SER A 152 3.58 -1.45 15.49
N GLU A 153 3.52 -2.76 15.57
CA GLU A 153 3.77 -3.54 16.77
C GLU A 153 5.22 -3.42 17.21
N GLY A 154 6.16 -3.64 16.28
CA GLY A 154 7.58 -3.55 16.57
C GLY A 154 8.03 -2.14 16.98
N TYR A 155 7.54 -1.11 16.33
CA TYR A 155 7.77 0.28 16.72
C TYR A 155 7.30 0.56 18.16
N HIS A 156 6.15 0.03 18.55
CA HIS A 156 5.65 0.17 19.92
C HIS A 156 6.54 -0.55 20.93
N LEU A 157 6.96 -1.79 20.63
CA LEU A 157 7.85 -2.56 21.48
C LEU A 157 9.20 -1.84 21.67
N LEU A 158 9.85 -1.41 20.60
CA LEU A 158 11.11 -0.66 20.66
C LEU A 158 10.96 0.65 21.42
N SER A 159 9.85 1.38 21.21
CA SER A 159 9.60 2.62 21.95
C SER A 159 9.45 2.38 23.46
N GLN A 160 8.85 1.27 23.85
CA GLN A 160 8.75 0.88 25.26
C GLN A 160 10.11 0.49 25.83
N MET A 161 10.95 -0.27 25.08
CA MET A 161 12.29 -0.67 25.50
C MET A 161 13.17 0.57 25.74
N ILE A 162 13.25 1.47 24.75
CA ILE A 162 14.01 2.72 24.84
C ILE A 162 13.57 3.54 26.06
N ARG A 163 12.26 3.66 26.27
CA ARG A 163 11.72 4.41 27.40
C ARG A 163 12.11 3.79 28.75
N ARG A 164 12.11 2.46 28.86
CA ARG A 164 12.56 1.74 30.06
C ARG A 164 14.04 1.97 30.33
N GLU A 165 14.88 1.88 29.30
CA GLU A 165 16.32 2.13 29.40
C GLU A 165 16.62 3.57 29.85
N GLN A 166 15.90 4.55 29.28
CA GLN A 166 16.02 5.95 29.68
C GLN A 166 15.66 6.15 31.15
N ILE A 167 14.56 5.55 31.62
CA ILE A 167 14.14 5.64 33.03
C ILE A 167 15.18 4.96 33.92
N SER A 168 15.66 3.77 33.56
CA SER A 168 16.71 3.08 34.32
C SER A 168 17.96 3.93 34.41
N PHE A 169 18.42 4.48 33.30
CA PHE A 169 19.59 5.36 33.27
C PHE A 169 19.45 6.56 34.20
N VAL A 170 18.31 7.24 34.18
CA VAL A 170 18.03 8.41 35.05
C VAL A 170 18.03 7.98 36.52
N PHE A 171 17.46 6.84 36.84
CA PHE A 171 17.41 6.30 38.21
C PHE A 171 18.83 5.94 38.72
N ASP A 172 19.61 5.22 37.93
CA ASP A 172 20.96 4.83 38.24
C ASP A 172 21.87 6.06 38.40
N TYR A 173 21.72 7.06 37.51
CA TYR A 173 22.45 8.31 37.59
C TYR A 173 22.16 9.05 38.91
N ALA A 174 20.88 9.13 39.29
CA ALA A 174 20.47 9.77 40.55
C ALA A 174 20.99 9.00 41.79
N GLN A 175 20.93 7.66 41.77
CA GLN A 175 21.45 6.84 42.87
C GLN A 175 22.98 7.01 43.09
N ASN A 176 23.72 7.21 41.99
CA ASN A 176 25.17 7.42 42.04
C ASN A 176 25.56 8.88 42.35
N GLY A 177 24.64 9.71 42.84
CA GLY A 177 24.88 11.10 43.21
C GLY A 177 25.02 12.08 42.08
N GLY A 178 24.49 11.72 40.90
CA GLY A 178 24.50 12.58 39.72
C GLY A 178 23.67 13.87 39.92
N ASP A 179 24.19 14.99 39.37
CA ASP A 179 23.51 16.28 39.46
C ASP A 179 22.37 16.39 38.45
N LYS A 180 21.17 16.79 38.90
CA LYS A 180 20.00 16.98 38.10
C LYS A 180 20.19 18.00 36.99
N SER A 181 20.90 19.12 37.27
CA SER A 181 21.12 20.18 36.30
C SER A 181 21.97 19.71 35.14
N ALA A 182 23.02 18.99 35.42
CA ALA A 182 23.91 18.38 34.40
C ALA A 182 23.17 17.34 33.55
N LEU A 183 22.25 16.57 34.14
CA LEU A 183 21.41 15.61 33.40
C LEU A 183 20.45 16.32 32.42
N LEU A 184 19.82 17.40 32.87
CA LEU A 184 18.85 18.14 32.04
C LEU A 184 19.52 18.91 30.88
N GLU A 185 20.76 19.40 31.06
CA GLU A 185 21.55 20.01 30.01
C GLU A 185 21.92 19.01 28.89
N ASN A 186 22.13 17.74 29.24
CA ASN A 186 22.48 16.69 28.27
C ASN A 186 21.23 16.11 27.53
N ILE A 187 20.01 16.41 27.95
CA ILE A 187 18.77 15.90 27.36
C ILE A 187 18.05 16.99 26.49
N ALA A 188 18.43 18.24 26.67
CA ALA A 188 17.88 19.37 25.90
C ALA A 188 18.51 19.50 24.50
#